data_1428d39de9cf79764605df3ced080168
#
_entry.id   1428d39de9cf79764605df3ced080168
#
_cell.length_a   1.000
_cell.length_b   1.000
_cell.length_c   1.000
_cell.angle_alpha   90.00
_cell.angle_beta   90.00
_cell.angle_gamma   90.00
#
_symmetry.space_group_name_H-M   'P 1'
#
loop_
_entity.id
_entity.type
_entity.pdbx_description
1 polymer ?
#
loop_
_entity_poly.entity_id
_entity_poly.type
_entity_poly.pdbx_seq_one_letter_code
_entity_poly.pdbx_strand_id
1 'polypeptide(L)'
;FGRCNISRTFGFYNTLIKYGGDTTMTWPFENDTSAIVKKLAKRNVSSNRIFCLFNVLTIALAISLIVGISLFQQGSKISEQKILNQMQQATIGGLTAEQIEVLKKEPDLEDIVPYKHSDSFLMDGIKFEAVYMPTGFGIIKSYELVSGTCPEQYNEIVIDKNVQLELGYQLNIGDTITLPTAGSKTEDFIITGFTDNVETGTFYFYVSPAYAEQGVLLSDIPYSALIRVNGATEMGLIDFENTVYRLALSQDISRNQLYFNSKFCSSLISGSGMGGVLLAT
;
A
#
# COMPACT_ATOMS: atom_id res chain seq x y z
N PHE A 1 -31.33 3.61 7.50
CA PHE A 1 -32.63 3.85 8.17
C PHE A 1 -33.02 2.57 8.92
N GLY A 2 -33.01 2.56 10.24
CA GLY A 2 -33.41 1.44 11.06
C GLY A 2 -32.96 1.66 12.51
N ARG A 3 -33.60 2.61 13.22
CA ARG A 3 -33.48 2.72 14.68
C ARG A 3 -34.04 1.44 15.29
N CYS A 4 -33.19 0.62 15.88
CA CYS A 4 -33.62 -0.48 16.74
C CYS A 4 -33.99 0.07 18.10
N ASN A 5 -35.29 0.05 18.40
CA ASN A 5 -35.91 0.49 19.65
C ASN A 5 -35.70 -0.59 20.73
N ILE A 6 -34.66 -0.44 21.56
CA ILE A 6 -34.48 -1.25 22.79
C ILE A 6 -35.28 -0.58 23.92
N SER A 7 -36.59 -0.69 23.89
CA SER A 7 -37.44 -0.27 25.03
C SER A 7 -38.67 -1.15 25.22
N ARG A 8 -38.53 -2.47 25.12
CA ARG A 8 -39.65 -3.40 25.34
C ARG A 8 -39.37 -4.57 26.28
N THR A 9 -38.33 -4.57 27.06
CA THR A 9 -38.06 -5.70 28.00
C THR A 9 -38.06 -5.30 29.48
N PHE A 10 -38.37 -4.08 29.83
CA PHE A 10 -38.54 -3.66 31.23
C PHE A 10 -39.99 -3.46 31.67
N GLY A 11 -40.97 -3.81 30.84
CA GLY A 11 -42.42 -3.59 31.12
C GLY A 11 -43.16 -4.74 31.80
N PHE A 12 -42.54 -5.90 32.01
CA PHE A 12 -43.27 -7.08 32.53
C PHE A 12 -43.11 -7.33 34.02
N TYR A 13 -42.32 -6.57 34.74
CA TYR A 13 -42.18 -6.74 36.21
C TYR A 13 -43.01 -5.78 37.06
N ASN A 14 -43.70 -4.80 36.48
CA ASN A 14 -44.46 -3.82 37.25
C ASN A 14 -45.97 -4.06 37.31
N THR A 15 -46.50 -5.19 36.80
CA THR A 15 -47.95 -5.43 36.78
C THR A 15 -48.42 -6.52 37.75
N LEU A 16 -47.53 -7.07 38.57
CA LEU A 16 -47.89 -8.15 39.52
C LEU A 16 -47.85 -7.75 41.01
N ILE A 17 -47.62 -6.47 41.31
CA ILE A 17 -47.64 -5.99 42.69
C ILE A 17 -48.71 -4.88 42.83
N LYS A 18 -49.98 -5.26 42.63
CA LYS A 18 -51.11 -4.36 42.94
C LYS A 18 -52.35 -5.11 43.40
N TYR A 19 -52.20 -6.14 44.25
CA TYR A 19 -53.23 -6.72 45.01
C TYR A 19 -52.65 -7.37 46.28
N GLY A 20 -52.75 -6.71 47.42
CA GLY A 20 -52.42 -7.30 48.71
C GLY A 20 -51.98 -6.24 49.68
N GLY A 21 -52.86 -6.00 50.65
CA GLY A 21 -52.83 -4.94 51.63
C GLY A 21 -51.55 -4.75 52.42
N ASP A 22 -51.41 -3.57 52.98
CA ASP A 22 -50.42 -3.10 53.92
C ASP A 22 -50.05 -4.14 55.00
N THR A 23 -49.02 -4.93 54.67
CA THR A 23 -48.11 -5.47 55.65
C THR A 23 -46.76 -5.30 55.08
N THR A 24 -46.08 -4.19 55.39
CA THR A 24 -44.67 -3.99 55.22
C THR A 24 -43.95 -5.06 56.04
N MET A 25 -43.82 -6.27 55.51
CA MET A 25 -42.78 -7.20 55.92
C MET A 25 -41.44 -6.58 55.49
N THR A 26 -40.93 -5.73 56.35
CA THR A 26 -39.52 -5.35 56.29
C THR A 26 -38.74 -6.62 56.53
N TRP A 27 -38.14 -7.17 55.41
CA TRP A 27 -37.15 -8.24 55.53
C TRP A 27 -36.07 -7.74 56.46
N PRO A 28 -35.67 -8.50 57.52
CA PRO A 28 -34.69 -8.05 58.49
C PRO A 28 -33.27 -7.87 57.89
N PHE A 29 -33.14 -7.97 56.57
CA PHE A 29 -31.88 -7.85 55.84
C PHE A 29 -31.84 -6.66 54.88
N GLU A 30 -32.82 -5.79 54.84
CA GLU A 30 -32.82 -4.55 54.10
C GLU A 30 -32.09 -3.43 54.87
N ASN A 31 -31.00 -3.82 55.53
CA ASN A 31 -30.02 -2.89 56.03
C ASN A 31 -29.21 -2.40 54.86
N ASP A 32 -29.17 -1.11 54.62
CA ASP A 32 -28.25 -0.49 53.70
C ASP A 32 -26.82 -0.82 54.14
N THR A 33 -26.32 -1.93 53.62
CA THR A 33 -24.96 -2.43 53.91
C THR A 33 -23.89 -1.65 53.13
N SER A 34 -24.29 -0.69 52.29
CA SER A 34 -23.38 0.08 51.44
C SER A 34 -22.34 0.86 52.28
N ALA A 35 -22.75 1.41 53.41
CA ALA A 35 -21.83 2.11 54.31
C ALA A 35 -20.83 1.15 54.97
N ILE A 36 -21.29 -0.07 55.35
CA ILE A 36 -20.45 -1.10 55.93
C ILE A 36 -19.47 -1.65 54.90
N VAL A 37 -19.94 -1.94 53.68
CA VAL A 37 -19.13 -2.41 52.56
C VAL A 37 -18.06 -1.38 52.19
N LYS A 38 -18.43 -0.09 52.10
CA LYS A 38 -17.47 1.01 51.89
C LYS A 38 -16.39 1.09 52.97
N LYS A 39 -16.80 0.96 54.23
CA LYS A 39 -15.88 1.00 55.39
C LYS A 39 -14.94 -0.21 55.41
N LEU A 40 -15.44 -1.40 55.10
CA LEU A 40 -14.65 -2.64 55.00
C LEU A 40 -13.70 -2.57 53.81
N ALA A 41 -14.17 -2.13 52.66
CA ALA A 41 -13.34 -1.93 51.48
C ALA A 41 -12.18 -0.94 51.75
N LYS A 42 -12.51 0.24 52.34
CA LYS A 42 -11.51 1.22 52.73
C LYS A 42 -10.45 0.67 53.69
N ARG A 43 -10.88 -0.12 54.68
CA ARG A 43 -10.00 -0.76 55.69
C ARG A 43 -9.13 -1.82 55.04
N ASN A 44 -9.66 -2.64 54.15
CA ASN A 44 -8.91 -3.68 53.42
C ASN A 44 -7.86 -3.05 52.47
N VAL A 45 -8.22 -2.03 51.72
CA VAL A 45 -7.26 -1.26 50.88
C VAL A 45 -6.19 -0.59 51.70
N SER A 46 -6.55 -0.03 52.90
CA SER A 46 -5.58 0.62 53.79
C SER A 46 -4.65 -0.38 54.47
N SER A 47 -5.10 -1.61 54.78
CA SER A 47 -4.31 -2.68 55.40
C SER A 47 -3.35 -3.35 54.39
N ASN A 48 -3.78 -3.48 53.13
CA ASN A 48 -3.02 -4.19 52.09
C ASN A 48 -2.68 -3.27 50.90
N ARG A 49 -2.15 -2.08 51.19
CA ARG A 49 -1.84 -1.05 50.14
C ARG A 49 -0.97 -1.55 49.03
N ILE A 50 0.09 -2.32 49.36
CA ILE A 50 1.04 -2.87 48.39
C ILE A 50 0.33 -3.84 47.42
N PHE A 51 -0.50 -4.75 47.96
CA PHE A 51 -1.26 -5.71 47.16
C PHE A 51 -2.27 -5.03 46.23
N CYS A 52 -3.00 -4.01 46.73
CA CYS A 52 -3.90 -3.23 45.92
C CYS A 52 -3.18 -2.46 44.81
N LEU A 53 -2.02 -1.89 45.12
CA LEU A 53 -1.18 -1.22 44.13
C LEU A 53 -0.71 -2.18 43.04
N PHE A 54 -0.26 -3.37 43.41
CA PHE A 54 0.13 -4.42 42.46
C PHE A 54 -1.01 -4.84 41.55
N ASN A 55 -2.21 -5.05 42.11
CA ASN A 55 -3.38 -5.41 41.30
C ASN A 55 -3.75 -4.31 40.29
N VAL A 56 -3.76 -3.04 40.74
CA VAL A 56 -4.05 -1.90 39.85
C VAL A 56 -2.99 -1.81 38.73
N LEU A 57 -1.71 -1.99 39.09
CA LEU A 57 -0.60 -1.93 38.12
C LEU A 57 -0.68 -3.09 37.12
N THR A 58 -1.04 -4.30 37.57
CA THR A 58 -1.20 -5.47 36.70
C THR A 58 -2.37 -5.27 35.71
N ILE A 59 -3.51 -4.76 36.20
CA ILE A 59 -4.66 -4.47 35.36
C ILE A 59 -4.31 -3.36 34.35
N ALA A 60 -3.67 -2.29 34.80
CA ALA A 60 -3.25 -1.19 33.94
C ALA A 60 -2.27 -1.65 32.83
N LEU A 61 -1.30 -2.53 33.19
CA LEU A 61 -0.38 -3.14 32.23
C LEU A 61 -1.13 -4.02 31.22
N ALA A 62 -2.07 -4.85 31.65
CA ALA A 62 -2.85 -5.72 30.77
C ALA A 62 -3.67 -4.91 29.77
N ILE A 63 -4.37 -3.86 30.23
CA ILE A 63 -5.14 -2.96 29.37
C ILE A 63 -4.21 -2.23 28.39
N SER A 64 -3.09 -1.70 28.88
CA SER A 64 -2.11 -0.99 28.05
C SER A 64 -1.54 -1.89 26.95
N LEU A 65 -1.28 -3.15 27.25
CA LEU A 65 -0.78 -4.12 26.30
C LEU A 65 -1.81 -4.47 25.23
N ILE A 66 -3.07 -4.67 25.60
CA ILE A 66 -4.19 -4.92 24.66
C ILE A 66 -4.38 -3.73 23.72
N VAL A 67 -4.42 -2.51 24.27
CA VAL A 67 -4.56 -1.28 23.49
C VAL A 67 -3.35 -1.09 22.59
N GLY A 68 -2.14 -1.31 23.10
CA GLY A 68 -0.91 -1.21 22.32
C GLY A 68 -0.87 -2.17 21.12
N ILE A 69 -1.25 -3.43 21.32
CA ILE A 69 -1.35 -4.42 20.23
C ILE A 69 -2.40 -3.99 19.20
N SER A 70 -3.57 -3.53 19.66
CA SER A 70 -4.65 -3.09 18.78
C SER A 70 -4.24 -1.88 17.93
N LEU A 71 -3.58 -0.90 18.52
CA LEU A 71 -3.05 0.28 17.80
C LEU A 71 -1.95 -0.11 16.81
N PHE A 72 -1.06 -1.01 17.20
CA PHE A 72 -0.01 -1.51 16.30
C PHE A 72 -0.61 -2.23 15.09
N GLN A 73 -1.61 -3.11 15.30
CA GLN A 73 -2.29 -3.80 14.21
C GLN A 73 -3.03 -2.83 13.26
N GLN A 74 -3.70 -1.80 13.82
CA GLN A 74 -4.35 -0.78 13.00
C GLN A 74 -3.34 0.04 12.20
N GLY A 75 -2.25 0.47 12.84
CA GLY A 75 -1.18 1.22 12.18
C GLY A 75 -0.52 0.42 11.06
N SER A 76 -0.27 -0.86 11.28
CA SER A 76 0.28 -1.79 10.29
C SER A 76 -0.65 -1.93 9.07
N LYS A 77 -1.96 -2.12 9.29
CA LYS A 77 -2.96 -2.20 8.22
C LYS A 77 -3.06 -0.91 7.40
N ILE A 78 -3.06 0.25 8.07
CA ILE A 78 -3.10 1.55 7.37
C ILE A 78 -1.84 1.74 6.52
N SER A 79 -0.68 1.38 7.06
CA SER A 79 0.58 1.45 6.32
C SER A 79 0.59 0.52 5.11
N GLU A 80 0.11 -0.71 5.27
CA GLU A 80 -0.01 -1.68 4.18
C GLU A 80 -0.97 -1.20 3.09
N GLN A 81 -2.15 -0.72 3.45
CA GLN A 81 -3.11 -0.14 2.50
C GLN A 81 -2.52 1.06 1.76
N LYS A 82 -1.78 1.93 2.45
CA LYS A 82 -1.11 3.05 1.81
C LYS A 82 -0.07 2.60 0.78
N ILE A 83 0.68 1.54 1.07
CA ILE A 83 1.64 0.95 0.13
C ILE A 83 0.89 0.35 -1.07
N LEU A 84 -0.17 -0.44 -0.83
CA LEU A 84 -0.97 -1.07 -1.89
C LEU A 84 -1.63 -0.03 -2.81
N ASN A 85 -2.08 1.10 -2.25
CA ASN A 85 -2.68 2.18 -3.02
C ASN A 85 -1.67 2.98 -3.86
N GLN A 86 -0.37 2.81 -3.63
CA GLN A 86 0.69 3.53 -4.34
C GLN A 86 1.48 2.66 -5.32
N MET A 87 1.29 1.33 -5.30
CA MET A 87 2.01 0.43 -6.18
C MET A 87 1.21 0.13 -7.46
N GLN A 88 1.94 -0.23 -8.52
CA GLN A 88 1.31 -0.78 -9.71
C GLN A 88 0.59 -2.08 -9.37
N GLN A 89 -0.58 -2.28 -9.93
CA GLN A 89 -1.40 -3.47 -9.70
C GLN A 89 -1.19 -4.51 -10.80
N ALA A 90 -1.03 -4.04 -12.04
CA ALA A 90 -0.68 -4.89 -13.18
C ALA A 90 0.12 -4.09 -14.21
N THR A 91 0.69 -4.81 -15.17
CA THR A 91 1.41 -4.26 -16.33
C THR A 91 0.82 -4.83 -17.60
N ILE A 92 0.59 -3.98 -18.59
CA ILE A 92 0.18 -4.36 -19.95
C ILE A 92 1.35 -4.05 -20.88
N GLY A 93 1.89 -5.07 -21.56
CA GLY A 93 3.00 -4.92 -22.52
C GLY A 93 2.53 -4.86 -23.97
N GLY A 94 3.42 -4.48 -24.86
CA GLY A 94 3.20 -4.53 -26.31
C GLY A 94 2.26 -3.46 -26.86
N LEU A 95 2.18 -2.31 -26.18
CA LEU A 95 1.26 -1.20 -26.53
C LEU A 95 1.90 -0.25 -27.55
N THR A 96 1.07 0.28 -28.46
CA THR A 96 1.42 1.46 -29.26
C THR A 96 1.10 2.75 -28.50
N ALA A 97 1.62 3.88 -28.95
CA ALA A 97 1.31 5.19 -28.36
C ALA A 97 -0.19 5.52 -28.44
N GLU A 98 -0.85 5.12 -29.55
CA GLU A 98 -2.30 5.34 -29.74
C GLU A 98 -3.12 4.52 -28.75
N GLN A 99 -2.77 3.26 -28.51
CA GLN A 99 -3.44 2.40 -27.52
C GLN A 99 -3.31 2.96 -26.11
N ILE A 100 -2.17 3.56 -25.75
CA ILE A 100 -1.97 4.24 -24.49
C ILE A 100 -2.93 5.41 -24.33
N GLU A 101 -3.11 6.24 -25.37
CA GLU A 101 -4.04 7.37 -25.35
C GLU A 101 -5.51 6.93 -25.24
N VAL A 102 -5.84 5.75 -25.73
CA VAL A 102 -7.15 5.14 -25.52
C VAL A 102 -7.31 4.66 -24.08
N LEU A 103 -6.34 3.93 -23.56
CA LEU A 103 -6.36 3.41 -22.18
C LEU A 103 -6.41 4.55 -21.14
N LYS A 104 -5.77 5.69 -21.37
CA LYS A 104 -5.86 6.86 -20.48
C LYS A 104 -7.28 7.40 -20.29
N LYS A 105 -8.18 7.09 -21.21
CA LYS A 105 -9.59 7.54 -21.16
C LYS A 105 -10.54 6.49 -20.56
N GLU A 106 -10.02 5.31 -20.22
CA GLU A 106 -10.82 4.23 -19.66
C GLU A 106 -11.25 4.53 -18.22
N PRO A 107 -12.55 4.54 -17.92
CA PRO A 107 -13.06 4.91 -16.60
C PRO A 107 -12.70 3.89 -15.50
N ASP A 108 -12.36 2.67 -15.89
CA ASP A 108 -11.95 1.61 -14.95
C ASP A 108 -10.50 1.76 -14.49
N LEU A 109 -9.72 2.65 -15.10
CA LEU A 109 -8.35 2.95 -14.69
C LEU A 109 -8.31 4.18 -13.79
N GLU A 110 -7.68 4.03 -12.63
CA GLU A 110 -7.34 5.13 -11.74
C GLU A 110 -6.09 5.85 -12.23
N ASP A 111 -5.13 5.07 -12.71
CA ASP A 111 -3.84 5.59 -13.17
C ASP A 111 -3.21 4.66 -14.20
N ILE A 112 -2.47 5.24 -15.14
CA ILE A 112 -1.71 4.54 -16.16
C ILE A 112 -0.39 5.26 -16.40
N VAL A 113 0.72 4.53 -16.24
CA VAL A 113 2.08 5.03 -16.46
C VAL A 113 2.73 4.23 -17.59
N PRO A 114 2.73 4.77 -18.81
CA PRO A 114 3.42 4.11 -19.92
C PRO A 114 4.93 4.22 -19.74
N TYR A 115 5.65 3.17 -20.10
CA TYR A 115 7.09 3.13 -20.08
C TYR A 115 7.64 2.26 -21.19
N LYS A 116 8.90 2.44 -21.53
CA LYS A 116 9.70 1.53 -22.37
C LYS A 116 10.90 1.05 -21.56
N HIS A 117 11.33 -0.15 -21.85
CA HIS A 117 12.39 -0.82 -21.11
C HIS A 117 13.28 -1.59 -22.10
N SER A 118 14.56 -1.30 -22.11
CA SER A 118 15.50 -1.99 -23.01
C SER A 118 15.85 -3.38 -22.50
N ASP A 119 16.46 -4.17 -23.36
CA ASP A 119 17.22 -5.32 -22.89
C ASP A 119 18.40 -4.86 -22.03
N SER A 120 18.83 -5.75 -21.14
CA SER A 120 19.98 -5.48 -20.28
C SER A 120 21.27 -5.51 -21.07
N PHE A 121 22.17 -4.61 -20.75
CA PHE A 121 23.54 -4.62 -21.25
C PHE A 121 24.55 -4.51 -20.10
N LEU A 122 25.80 -4.89 -20.39
CA LEU A 122 26.87 -4.88 -19.40
C LEU A 122 27.87 -3.75 -19.71
N MET A 123 28.23 -3.00 -18.68
CA MET A 123 29.34 -2.05 -18.70
C MET A 123 30.17 -2.30 -17.43
N ASP A 124 31.47 -2.60 -17.64
CA ASP A 124 32.41 -2.95 -16.54
C ASP A 124 31.93 -4.08 -15.62
N GLY A 125 31.14 -5.03 -16.13
CA GLY A 125 30.56 -6.14 -15.37
C GLY A 125 29.30 -5.79 -14.64
N ILE A 126 28.87 -4.54 -14.70
CA ILE A 126 27.63 -4.02 -14.08
C ILE A 126 26.49 -4.11 -15.10
N LYS A 127 25.33 -4.58 -14.67
CA LYS A 127 24.14 -4.73 -15.50
C LYS A 127 23.33 -3.45 -15.50
N PHE A 128 23.08 -2.91 -16.69
CA PHE A 128 22.28 -1.72 -16.92
C PHE A 128 21.08 -1.99 -17.82
N GLU A 129 20.04 -1.19 -17.66
CA GLU A 129 18.85 -1.16 -18.49
C GLU A 129 18.39 0.29 -18.70
N ALA A 130 18.04 0.62 -19.96
CA ALA A 130 17.48 1.93 -20.26
C ALA A 130 15.97 1.93 -20.07
N VAL A 131 15.45 2.94 -19.39
CA VAL A 131 14.03 3.09 -19.11
C VAL A 131 13.54 4.46 -19.54
N TYR A 132 12.42 4.51 -20.24
CA TYR A 132 11.69 5.72 -20.53
C TYR A 132 10.35 5.72 -19.79
N MET A 133 10.07 6.79 -19.08
CA MET A 133 8.81 7.04 -18.36
C MET A 133 8.27 8.43 -18.70
N PRO A 134 7.20 8.55 -19.52
CA PRO A 134 6.71 9.86 -19.98
C PRO A 134 6.08 10.73 -18.91
N THR A 135 5.60 10.15 -17.82
CA THR A 135 4.97 10.88 -16.72
C THR A 135 5.93 11.34 -15.62
N GLY A 136 7.22 11.08 -15.82
CA GLY A 136 8.25 11.43 -14.83
C GLY A 136 8.30 10.49 -13.64
N PHE A 137 9.04 10.91 -12.62
CA PHE A 137 9.25 10.16 -11.39
C PHE A 137 8.18 10.53 -10.35
N GLY A 138 7.72 9.58 -9.55
CA GLY A 138 6.88 9.86 -8.39
C GLY A 138 5.41 9.43 -8.43
N ILE A 139 4.90 8.97 -9.56
CA ILE A 139 3.52 8.43 -9.63
C ILE A 139 3.47 7.01 -9.09
N ILE A 140 4.52 6.24 -9.35
CA ILE A 140 4.71 4.91 -8.77
C ILE A 140 6.00 4.93 -7.98
N LYS A 141 5.91 4.66 -6.71
CA LYS A 141 6.96 4.85 -5.70
C LYS A 141 8.30 4.14 -5.97
N SER A 142 8.35 3.22 -6.94
CA SER A 142 9.56 2.51 -7.34
C SER A 142 10.61 3.39 -8.04
N TYR A 143 10.23 4.61 -8.46
CA TYR A 143 11.07 5.48 -9.28
C TYR A 143 10.99 6.94 -8.79
N GLU A 144 11.49 7.18 -7.60
CA GLU A 144 11.50 8.53 -7.02
C GLU A 144 12.80 9.26 -7.38
N LEU A 145 12.68 10.47 -7.97
CA LEU A 145 13.82 11.35 -8.20
C LEU A 145 14.27 11.93 -6.85
N VAL A 146 15.52 11.61 -6.48
CA VAL A 146 16.12 12.07 -5.22
C VAL A 146 16.74 13.44 -5.36
N SER A 147 17.34 13.73 -6.52
CA SER A 147 17.97 15.03 -6.79
C SER A 147 18.03 15.31 -8.29
N GLY A 148 18.12 16.59 -8.65
CA GLY A 148 18.21 17.05 -10.04
C GLY A 148 16.85 17.20 -10.71
N THR A 149 16.83 17.06 -12.04
CA THR A 149 15.64 17.22 -12.90
C THR A 149 15.47 16.01 -13.82
N CYS A 150 14.25 15.81 -14.33
CA CYS A 150 13.98 14.80 -15.34
C CYS A 150 14.72 15.16 -16.65
N PRO A 151 15.15 14.14 -17.44
CA PRO A 151 15.84 14.36 -18.70
C PRO A 151 14.87 14.86 -19.76
N GLU A 152 15.23 15.94 -20.45
CA GLU A 152 14.43 16.56 -21.52
C GLU A 152 15.11 16.42 -22.89
N GLN A 153 16.45 16.58 -22.93
CA GLN A 153 17.22 16.51 -24.16
C GLN A 153 17.61 15.07 -24.51
N TYR A 154 17.91 14.80 -25.79
CA TYR A 154 18.24 13.47 -26.28
C TYR A 154 19.36 12.77 -25.47
N ASN A 155 20.37 13.52 -25.12
CA ASN A 155 21.57 13.02 -24.42
C ASN A 155 21.51 13.21 -22.89
N GLU A 156 20.38 13.49 -22.33
CA GLU A 156 20.20 13.62 -20.88
C GLU A 156 19.67 12.34 -20.25
N ILE A 157 20.19 12.01 -19.08
CA ILE A 157 19.76 10.86 -18.30
C ILE A 157 19.66 11.17 -16.82
N VAL A 158 18.82 10.40 -16.16
CA VAL A 158 18.82 10.24 -14.71
C VAL A 158 19.29 8.81 -14.40
N ILE A 159 20.16 8.66 -13.42
CA ILE A 159 20.81 7.40 -13.09
C ILE A 159 20.56 7.05 -11.60
N ASP A 160 20.62 5.77 -11.27
CA ASP A 160 20.58 5.34 -9.88
C ASP A 160 21.84 5.79 -9.13
N LYS A 161 21.66 6.47 -7.99
CA LYS A 161 22.79 6.94 -7.17
C LYS A 161 23.71 5.81 -6.70
N ASN A 162 23.16 4.60 -6.53
CA ASN A 162 23.93 3.45 -6.03
C ASN A 162 24.92 2.91 -7.07
N VAL A 163 24.78 3.27 -8.33
CA VAL A 163 25.75 2.90 -9.38
C VAL A 163 27.16 3.43 -9.08
N GLN A 164 27.27 4.56 -8.37
CA GLN A 164 28.54 5.14 -7.96
C GLN A 164 29.36 4.20 -7.07
N LEU A 165 28.70 3.39 -6.24
CA LEU A 165 29.35 2.43 -5.36
C LEU A 165 29.98 1.29 -6.16
N GLU A 166 29.32 0.84 -7.21
CA GLU A 166 29.81 -0.23 -8.08
C GLU A 166 30.89 0.25 -9.05
N LEU A 167 30.74 1.46 -9.58
CA LEU A 167 31.75 2.06 -10.45
C LEU A 167 33.03 2.49 -9.71
N GLY A 168 32.95 2.69 -8.39
CA GLY A 168 34.09 3.08 -7.56
C GLY A 168 34.51 4.55 -7.70
N TYR A 169 33.69 5.39 -8.34
CA TYR A 169 33.94 6.84 -8.46
C TYR A 169 32.62 7.63 -8.29
N GLN A 170 32.75 8.88 -7.88
CA GLN A 170 31.60 9.78 -7.70
C GLN A 170 31.16 10.37 -9.04
N LEU A 171 29.85 10.43 -9.21
CA LEU A 171 29.16 11.11 -10.30
C LEU A 171 28.36 12.29 -9.74
N ASN A 172 28.36 13.39 -10.49
CA ASN A 172 27.61 14.60 -10.13
C ASN A 172 26.65 14.98 -11.24
N ILE A 173 25.65 15.78 -10.92
CA ILE A 173 24.77 16.38 -11.93
C ILE A 173 25.63 17.28 -12.83
N GLY A 174 25.49 17.09 -14.14
CA GLY A 174 26.29 17.75 -15.17
C GLY A 174 27.50 16.95 -15.66
N ASP A 175 27.89 15.87 -14.98
CA ASP A 175 28.91 14.97 -15.45
C ASP A 175 28.44 14.20 -16.69
N THR A 176 29.39 13.83 -17.52
CA THR A 176 29.14 12.99 -18.71
C THR A 176 29.55 11.55 -18.44
N ILE A 177 28.65 10.62 -18.76
CA ILE A 177 28.92 9.18 -18.72
C ILE A 177 28.75 8.60 -20.10
N THR A 178 29.68 7.74 -20.48
CA THR A 178 29.64 7.02 -21.77
C THR A 178 29.01 5.66 -21.55
N LEU A 179 27.87 5.40 -22.16
CA LEU A 179 27.14 4.15 -22.05
C LEU A 179 27.20 3.35 -23.35
N PRO A 180 27.32 2.01 -23.27
CA PRO A 180 27.24 1.17 -24.45
C PRO A 180 25.81 1.17 -25.00
N THR A 181 25.72 1.20 -26.34
CA THR A 181 24.48 1.05 -27.09
C THR A 181 24.53 -0.17 -27.99
N ALA A 182 23.48 -0.44 -28.77
CA ALA A 182 23.43 -1.61 -29.63
C ALA A 182 24.64 -1.66 -30.62
N GLY A 183 25.21 -2.86 -30.82
CA GLY A 183 26.24 -3.09 -31.82
C GLY A 183 27.65 -2.57 -31.49
N SER A 184 28.03 -2.58 -30.21
CA SER A 184 29.39 -2.12 -29.76
C SER A 184 29.64 -0.62 -29.97
N LYS A 185 28.60 0.17 -30.15
CA LYS A 185 28.67 1.62 -30.14
C LYS A 185 28.52 2.15 -28.73
N THR A 186 29.02 3.34 -28.50
CA THR A 186 28.85 4.07 -27.25
C THR A 186 28.23 5.43 -27.52
N GLU A 187 27.47 5.94 -26.58
CA GLU A 187 26.90 7.30 -26.60
C GLU A 187 27.22 8.00 -25.29
N ASP A 188 27.43 9.30 -25.36
CA ASP A 188 27.72 10.13 -24.22
C ASP A 188 26.43 10.77 -23.71
N PHE A 189 26.18 10.59 -22.42
CA PHE A 189 25.00 11.14 -21.74
C PHE A 189 25.42 12.09 -20.61
N ILE A 190 24.64 13.14 -20.44
CA ILE A 190 24.77 14.11 -19.34
C ILE A 190 23.83 13.70 -18.22
N ILE A 191 24.35 13.58 -17.01
CA ILE A 191 23.56 13.25 -15.82
C ILE A 191 22.80 14.49 -15.38
N THR A 192 21.46 14.45 -15.39
CA THR A 192 20.61 15.55 -14.94
C THR A 192 20.00 15.30 -13.56
N GLY A 193 20.05 14.08 -13.06
CA GLY A 193 19.52 13.74 -11.74
C GLY A 193 19.84 12.33 -11.29
N PHE A 194 19.44 12.03 -10.06
CA PHE A 194 19.63 10.74 -9.44
C PHE A 194 18.31 10.18 -8.88
N THR A 195 18.13 8.85 -9.01
CA THR A 195 17.12 8.06 -8.33
C THR A 195 17.74 7.25 -7.19
N ASP A 196 16.90 6.71 -6.32
CA ASP A 196 17.27 5.73 -5.30
C ASP A 196 16.46 4.46 -5.54
N ASN A 197 16.98 3.59 -6.41
CA ASN A 197 16.35 2.32 -6.69
C ASN A 197 16.91 1.24 -5.75
N VAL A 198 16.04 0.54 -5.06
CA VAL A 198 16.40 -0.49 -4.07
C VAL A 198 16.58 -1.87 -4.73
N GLU A 199 16.32 -2.02 -6.03
CA GLU A 199 16.46 -3.30 -6.72
C GLU A 199 17.95 -3.69 -6.86
N THR A 200 18.28 -4.86 -6.36
CA THR A 200 19.65 -5.37 -6.36
C THR A 200 19.99 -6.03 -7.70
N GLY A 201 21.14 -5.67 -8.27
CA GLY A 201 21.78 -6.38 -9.36
C GLY A 201 21.54 -5.83 -10.77
N THR A 202 20.65 -4.85 -10.95
CA THR A 202 20.47 -4.14 -12.22
C THR A 202 20.30 -2.65 -11.94
N PHE A 203 21.04 -1.81 -12.65
CA PHE A 203 20.92 -0.37 -12.54
C PHE A 203 20.13 0.18 -13.72
N TYR A 204 19.24 1.11 -13.42
CA TYR A 204 18.42 1.77 -14.42
C TYR A 204 18.97 3.15 -14.72
N PHE A 205 18.96 3.52 -16.00
CA PHE A 205 19.09 4.89 -16.38
C PHE A 205 17.85 5.33 -17.16
N TYR A 206 17.32 6.44 -16.74
CA TYR A 206 16.08 7.00 -17.28
C TYR A 206 16.43 8.01 -18.35
N VAL A 207 15.88 7.80 -19.52
CA VAL A 207 16.16 8.61 -20.71
C VAL A 207 15.04 9.58 -21.02
N SER A 208 15.34 10.59 -21.81
CA SER A 208 14.40 11.60 -22.28
C SER A 208 13.35 11.03 -23.26
N PRO A 209 12.23 11.74 -23.46
CA PRO A 209 11.28 11.43 -24.53
C PRO A 209 11.92 11.36 -25.91
N ALA A 210 12.83 12.30 -26.20
CA ALA A 210 13.53 12.35 -27.48
C ALA A 210 14.38 11.10 -27.73
N TYR A 211 15.07 10.59 -26.71
CA TYR A 211 15.82 9.35 -26.80
C TYR A 211 14.91 8.13 -26.96
N ALA A 212 13.79 8.08 -26.25
CA ALA A 212 12.84 6.97 -26.35
C ALA A 212 12.22 6.80 -27.74
N GLU A 213 12.16 7.87 -28.52
CA GLU A 213 11.65 7.84 -29.90
C GLU A 213 12.76 7.56 -30.94
N GLN A 214 13.97 8.05 -30.72
CA GLN A 214 15.04 8.05 -31.70
C GLN A 214 16.26 7.24 -31.28
N GLY A 215 16.41 6.94 -30.01
CA GLY A 215 17.56 6.23 -29.44
C GLY A 215 17.55 4.75 -29.79
N VAL A 216 18.74 4.24 -30.10
CA VAL A 216 18.95 2.86 -30.58
C VAL A 216 18.44 1.79 -29.61
N LEU A 217 18.43 2.09 -28.32
CA LEU A 217 18.01 1.11 -27.31
C LEU A 217 16.48 1.00 -27.14
N LEU A 218 15.71 2.02 -27.56
CA LEU A 218 14.28 2.09 -27.20
C LEU A 218 13.34 2.36 -28.39
N SER A 219 13.84 2.83 -29.54
CA SER A 219 12.98 3.21 -30.68
C SER A 219 12.07 2.08 -31.14
N ASP A 220 12.60 0.87 -31.25
CA ASP A 220 11.88 -0.30 -31.77
C ASP A 220 11.12 -1.07 -30.67
N ILE A 221 11.23 -0.66 -29.42
CA ILE A 221 10.56 -1.33 -28.29
C ILE A 221 9.13 -0.79 -28.14
N PRO A 222 8.12 -1.66 -28.11
CA PRO A 222 6.76 -1.24 -27.82
C PRO A 222 6.64 -0.72 -26.37
N TYR A 223 5.64 0.10 -26.12
CA TYR A 223 5.36 0.54 -24.77
C TYR A 223 4.82 -0.60 -23.91
N SER A 224 5.15 -0.54 -22.64
CA SER A 224 4.42 -1.21 -21.56
C SER A 224 3.75 -0.16 -20.69
N ALA A 225 2.65 -0.50 -20.04
CA ALA A 225 1.96 0.40 -19.15
C ALA A 225 1.76 -0.23 -17.78
N LEU A 226 2.22 0.45 -16.75
CA LEU A 226 1.88 0.16 -15.36
C LEU A 226 0.49 0.72 -15.09
N ILE A 227 -0.42 -0.11 -14.61
CA ILE A 227 -1.81 0.30 -14.41
C ILE A 227 -2.27 0.15 -12.97
N ARG A 228 -3.20 1.01 -12.60
CA ARG A 228 -4.01 0.93 -11.39
C ARG A 228 -5.47 0.95 -11.77
N VAL A 229 -6.21 -0.06 -11.35
CA VAL A 229 -7.64 -0.23 -11.59
C VAL A 229 -8.41 0.49 -10.49
N ASN A 230 -9.42 1.24 -10.87
CA ASN A 230 -10.25 1.99 -9.95
C ASN A 230 -11.00 1.04 -8.99
N GLY A 231 -10.89 1.30 -7.68
CA GLY A 231 -11.54 0.47 -6.66
C GLY A 231 -10.98 -0.96 -6.52
N ALA A 232 -9.81 -1.27 -7.10
CA ALA A 232 -9.25 -2.63 -7.10
C ALA A 232 -9.03 -3.21 -5.70
N THR A 233 -8.77 -2.40 -4.68
CA THR A 233 -8.59 -2.86 -3.29
C THR A 233 -9.87 -3.39 -2.64
N GLU A 234 -11.03 -3.07 -3.23
CA GLU A 234 -12.36 -3.53 -2.79
C GLU A 234 -12.87 -4.71 -3.63
N MET A 235 -12.17 -5.03 -4.72
CA MET A 235 -12.52 -6.15 -5.62
C MET A 235 -11.99 -7.48 -5.10
N GLY A 236 -12.65 -8.59 -5.50
CA GLY A 236 -12.06 -9.91 -5.42
C GLY A 236 -10.98 -10.10 -6.50
N LEU A 237 -10.03 -11.02 -6.27
CA LEU A 237 -8.96 -11.29 -7.24
C LEU A 237 -9.49 -11.58 -8.64
N ILE A 238 -10.53 -12.39 -8.76
CA ILE A 238 -11.13 -12.79 -10.05
C ILE A 238 -11.71 -11.57 -10.78
N ASP A 239 -12.40 -10.69 -10.07
CA ASP A 239 -13.01 -9.49 -10.66
C ASP A 239 -11.93 -8.50 -11.11
N PHE A 240 -10.86 -8.35 -10.33
CA PHE A 240 -9.70 -7.56 -10.70
C PHE A 240 -9.02 -8.11 -11.97
N GLU A 241 -8.70 -9.41 -12.00
CA GLU A 241 -8.10 -10.04 -13.18
C GLU A 241 -8.98 -9.91 -14.42
N ASN A 242 -10.29 -10.14 -14.30
CA ASN A 242 -11.24 -10.00 -15.41
C ASN A 242 -11.29 -8.56 -15.93
N THR A 243 -11.19 -7.57 -15.04
CA THR A 243 -11.14 -6.15 -15.45
C THR A 243 -9.89 -5.86 -16.26
N VAL A 244 -8.72 -6.32 -15.80
CA VAL A 244 -7.45 -6.16 -16.52
C VAL A 244 -7.48 -6.90 -17.87
N TYR A 245 -8.00 -8.13 -17.90
CA TYR A 245 -8.17 -8.88 -19.15
C TYR A 245 -9.08 -8.16 -20.15
N ARG A 246 -10.19 -7.61 -19.70
CA ARG A 246 -11.11 -6.85 -20.55
C ARG A 246 -10.45 -5.60 -21.14
N LEU A 247 -9.68 -4.85 -20.32
CA LEU A 247 -8.90 -3.69 -20.77
C LEU A 247 -7.88 -4.08 -21.84
N ALA A 248 -7.15 -5.17 -21.65
CA ALA A 248 -6.18 -5.65 -22.62
C ALA A 248 -6.85 -6.10 -23.93
N LEU A 249 -7.94 -6.86 -23.83
CA LEU A 249 -8.69 -7.33 -25.00
C LEU A 249 -9.29 -6.18 -25.81
N SER A 250 -9.70 -5.08 -25.18
CA SER A 250 -10.19 -3.89 -25.88
C SER A 250 -9.12 -3.22 -26.76
N GLN A 251 -7.85 -3.56 -26.52
CA GLN A 251 -6.70 -3.08 -27.28
C GLN A 251 -6.03 -4.19 -28.13
N ASP A 252 -6.71 -5.31 -28.34
CA ASP A 252 -6.16 -6.49 -29.03
C ASP A 252 -4.86 -7.08 -28.40
N ILE A 253 -4.67 -6.84 -27.11
CA ILE A 253 -3.49 -7.33 -26.37
C ILE A 253 -3.74 -8.75 -25.87
N SER A 254 -2.75 -9.61 -26.13
CA SER A 254 -2.76 -11.01 -25.71
C SER A 254 -2.49 -11.17 -24.21
N ARG A 255 -3.06 -12.23 -23.61
CA ARG A 255 -2.88 -12.52 -22.16
C ARG A 255 -1.42 -12.71 -21.73
N ASN A 256 -0.56 -13.19 -22.62
CA ASN A 256 0.87 -13.38 -22.35
C ASN A 256 1.65 -12.06 -22.21
N GLN A 257 1.03 -10.94 -22.54
CA GLN A 257 1.59 -9.59 -22.37
C GLN A 257 1.09 -8.91 -21.07
N LEU A 258 0.37 -9.64 -20.23
CA LEU A 258 -0.15 -9.16 -18.96
C LEU A 258 0.68 -9.73 -17.80
N TYR A 259 1.11 -8.86 -16.93
CA TYR A 259 1.85 -9.20 -15.71
C TYR A 259 1.13 -8.63 -14.51
N PHE A 260 0.74 -9.48 -13.58
CA PHE A 260 0.07 -9.09 -12.36
C PHE A 260 1.07 -8.94 -11.22
N ASN A 261 0.93 -7.89 -10.43
CA ASN A 261 1.74 -7.70 -9.24
C ASN A 261 1.35 -8.76 -8.19
N SER A 262 2.23 -9.71 -7.94
CA SER A 262 1.98 -10.83 -7.02
C SER A 262 1.67 -10.39 -5.59
N LYS A 263 2.30 -9.31 -5.14
CA LYS A 263 2.09 -8.74 -3.80
C LYS A 263 0.69 -8.12 -3.69
N PHE A 264 0.25 -7.41 -4.72
CA PHE A 264 -1.10 -6.86 -4.79
C PHE A 264 -2.14 -7.98 -4.87
N CYS A 265 -1.98 -8.96 -5.76
CA CYS A 265 -2.90 -10.10 -5.89
C CYS A 265 -3.00 -10.91 -4.59
N SER A 266 -1.89 -11.13 -3.88
CA SER A 266 -1.89 -11.81 -2.58
C SER A 266 -2.69 -11.04 -1.53
N SER A 267 -2.69 -9.71 -1.58
CA SER A 267 -3.49 -8.88 -0.67
C SER A 267 -4.99 -9.00 -0.91
N LEU A 268 -5.41 -9.13 -2.17
CA LEU A 268 -6.82 -9.35 -2.53
C LEU A 268 -7.35 -10.71 -2.04
N ILE A 269 -6.51 -11.76 -2.09
CA ILE A 269 -6.85 -13.08 -1.53
C ILE A 269 -7.00 -13.00 -0.02
N SER A 270 -6.09 -12.34 0.66
CA SER A 270 -6.10 -12.20 2.13
C SER A 270 -7.26 -11.33 2.62
N GLY A 271 -7.62 -10.29 1.90
CA GLY A 271 -8.73 -9.39 2.20
C GLY A 271 -10.11 -10.06 2.05
N SER A 272 -10.30 -10.89 1.03
CA SER A 272 -11.54 -11.61 0.81
C SER A 272 -11.83 -12.70 1.86
N GLY A 273 -10.78 -13.25 2.50
CA GLY A 273 -10.91 -14.26 3.56
C GLY A 273 -11.35 -13.68 4.92
N MET A 274 -11.11 -12.41 5.20
CA MET A 274 -11.48 -11.79 6.48
C MET A 274 -12.92 -11.28 6.56
N GLY A 275 -13.57 -11.00 5.43
CA GLY A 275 -14.97 -10.56 5.38
C GLY A 275 -15.98 -11.67 5.72
N GLY A 276 -15.60 -12.93 5.56
CA GLY A 276 -16.49 -14.09 5.79
C GLY A 276 -16.55 -14.58 7.25
N VAL A 277 -15.61 -14.23 8.09
CA VAL A 277 -15.52 -14.77 9.47
C VAL A 277 -16.20 -13.86 10.52
N LEU A 278 -16.46 -12.59 10.20
CA LEU A 278 -17.07 -11.64 11.12
C LEU A 278 -18.62 -11.60 11.10
N LEU A 279 -19.27 -12.41 10.24
CA LEU A 279 -20.76 -12.52 10.17
C LEU A 279 -21.30 -13.85 10.72
N ALA A 280 -20.47 -14.70 11.35
CA ALA A 280 -20.86 -16.00 11.89
C ALA A 280 -20.64 -16.11 13.41
N THR A 281 -20.54 -15.03 14.14
CA THR A 281 -20.64 -14.94 15.60
C THR A 281 -21.53 -13.75 15.97
#